data_5c2919f18bffa406c140635d2481db5d
#
_entry.id   5c2919f18bffa406c140635d2481db5d
#
_cell.length_a   1.000
_cell.length_b   1.000
_cell.length_c   1.000
_cell.angle_alpha   90.00
_cell.angle_beta   90.00
_cell.angle_gamma   90.00
#
_symmetry.space_group_name_H-M   'P 1'
#
loop_
_entity.id
_entity.type
_entity.pdbx_description
1 polymer ?
#
loop_
_entity_poly.entity_id
_entity_poly.type
_entity_poly.pdbx_seq_one_letter_code
_entity_poly.pdbx_strand_id
1 'polypeptide(L)'
;MQKRISQREIARLANVRQETVSAVLNPNSRGNTRVSAESRERILKIAAEHNYRPNLQARILRGDSGSNLVGVLINAQISQFFYDLLLPLEVELRKRHRRMIIGQLGNDAAEAESVLQNFIDYNLDGVIVLHHDISDGRRLFNHYLPLLPETVFLEVPPGVSGAAAVSIDFANGVREAVAHLAAGGRRRIALCMNDLRFLSMQMRLEGYRRGLEEAGRPFDESLIFIREPRPDYTFAELISDAVDLLAVRGKADAVIAGNDEWALALLREMNRRGLPVPDKVALVGYGNILNICRSTTPELTSIHHGMEELAAKLAAALEKPGTQFPPVLSHLVVRQSSI
;
A
#
# COMPACT_ATOMS: atom_id res chain seq x y z
N MET A 1 6.65 -24.19 -30.29
CA MET A 1 5.45 -23.93 -29.45
C MET A 1 4.33 -24.86 -29.90
N GLN A 2 3.82 -25.72 -29.04
CA GLN A 2 2.65 -26.55 -29.37
C GLN A 2 1.43 -25.65 -29.56
N LYS A 3 0.78 -25.74 -30.69
CA LYS A 3 -0.44 -25.00 -31.04
C LYS A 3 -1.54 -25.39 -30.06
N ARG A 4 -2.04 -24.43 -29.27
CA ARG A 4 -3.13 -24.69 -28.31
C ARG A 4 -4.39 -25.07 -29.05
N ILE A 5 -5.05 -26.15 -28.61
CA ILE A 5 -6.32 -26.58 -29.19
C ILE A 5 -7.39 -25.51 -28.98
N SER A 6 -8.23 -25.27 -29.99
CA SER A 6 -9.33 -24.31 -29.95
C SER A 6 -10.67 -25.03 -29.61
N GLN A 7 -11.68 -24.25 -29.12
CA GLN A 7 -13.04 -24.83 -28.94
C GLN A 7 -13.61 -25.40 -30.22
N ARG A 8 -13.25 -24.84 -31.38
CA ARG A 8 -13.66 -25.36 -32.70
C ARG A 8 -13.06 -26.72 -32.98
N GLU A 9 -11.81 -26.96 -32.62
CA GLU A 9 -11.16 -28.26 -32.76
C GLU A 9 -11.73 -29.29 -31.78
N ILE A 10 -12.01 -28.90 -30.53
CA ILE A 10 -12.69 -29.74 -29.54
C ILE A 10 -14.08 -30.12 -30.06
N ALA A 11 -14.83 -29.22 -30.66
CA ALA A 11 -16.14 -29.44 -31.23
C ALA A 11 -16.08 -30.50 -32.37
N ARG A 12 -15.06 -30.39 -33.23
CA ARG A 12 -14.80 -31.36 -34.30
C ARG A 12 -14.47 -32.74 -33.74
N LEU A 13 -13.58 -32.84 -32.75
CA LEU A 13 -13.19 -34.10 -32.12
C LEU A 13 -14.32 -34.74 -31.32
N ALA A 14 -15.16 -33.96 -30.68
CA ALA A 14 -16.32 -34.42 -29.91
C ALA A 14 -17.56 -34.66 -30.78
N ASN A 15 -17.51 -34.37 -32.09
CA ASN A 15 -18.64 -34.42 -33.01
C ASN A 15 -19.88 -33.65 -32.50
N VAL A 16 -19.68 -32.42 -32.07
CA VAL A 16 -20.74 -31.50 -31.59
C VAL A 16 -20.55 -30.09 -32.17
N ARG A 17 -21.55 -29.23 -32.01
CA ARG A 17 -21.41 -27.83 -32.37
C ARG A 17 -20.51 -27.05 -31.37
N GLN A 18 -19.87 -25.99 -31.83
CA GLN A 18 -19.01 -25.18 -31.01
C GLN A 18 -19.75 -24.55 -29.83
N GLU A 19 -21.02 -24.18 -29.99
CA GLU A 19 -21.88 -23.67 -28.92
C GLU A 19 -22.05 -24.70 -27.79
N THR A 20 -22.12 -25.98 -28.12
CA THR A 20 -22.21 -27.09 -27.15
C THR A 20 -20.93 -27.19 -26.33
N VAL A 21 -19.76 -27.09 -26.98
CA VAL A 21 -18.45 -27.04 -26.29
C VAL A 21 -18.35 -25.82 -25.40
N SER A 22 -18.77 -24.67 -25.89
CA SER A 22 -18.78 -23.42 -25.12
C SER A 22 -19.68 -23.53 -23.88
N ALA A 23 -20.86 -24.12 -23.99
CA ALA A 23 -21.78 -24.33 -22.88
C ALA A 23 -21.23 -25.30 -21.82
N VAL A 24 -20.42 -26.29 -22.21
CA VAL A 24 -19.80 -27.25 -21.28
C VAL A 24 -18.59 -26.67 -20.59
N LEU A 25 -17.74 -25.94 -21.31
CA LEU A 25 -16.46 -25.42 -20.81
C LEU A 25 -16.59 -24.04 -20.13
N ASN A 26 -17.73 -23.35 -20.31
CA ASN A 26 -18.03 -22.07 -19.67
C ASN A 26 -19.34 -22.17 -18.87
N PRO A 27 -19.31 -22.61 -17.62
CA PRO A 27 -20.52 -22.85 -16.81
C PRO A 27 -21.39 -21.60 -16.59
N ASN A 28 -20.84 -20.41 -16.80
CA ASN A 28 -21.53 -19.12 -16.67
C ASN A 28 -22.08 -18.60 -18.02
N SER A 29 -22.03 -19.38 -19.11
CA SER A 29 -22.61 -18.94 -20.39
C SER A 29 -24.13 -18.90 -20.27
N ARG A 30 -24.74 -17.75 -20.60
CA ARG A 30 -26.21 -17.54 -20.55
C ARG A 30 -27.01 -18.35 -21.57
N GLY A 31 -26.37 -19.31 -22.25
CA GLY A 31 -27.01 -20.15 -23.25
C GLY A 31 -27.79 -21.33 -22.67
N ASN A 32 -29.06 -21.47 -23.04
CA ASN A 32 -29.97 -22.53 -22.62
C ASN A 32 -29.73 -23.84 -23.37
N THR A 33 -28.47 -24.15 -23.70
CA THR A 33 -28.12 -25.36 -24.49
C THR A 33 -28.14 -26.57 -23.57
N ARG A 34 -29.17 -27.39 -23.71
CA ARG A 34 -29.22 -28.74 -23.05
C ARG A 34 -28.15 -29.62 -23.67
N VAL A 35 -27.20 -30.07 -22.87
CA VAL A 35 -26.11 -30.97 -23.27
C VAL A 35 -26.33 -32.33 -22.58
N SER A 36 -26.30 -33.43 -23.34
CA SER A 36 -26.39 -34.76 -22.77
C SER A 36 -25.18 -35.06 -21.87
N ALA A 37 -25.35 -35.93 -20.86
CA ALA A 37 -24.28 -36.34 -19.96
C ALA A 37 -23.08 -36.95 -20.73
N GLU A 38 -23.36 -37.77 -21.72
CA GLU A 38 -22.37 -38.40 -22.60
C GLU A 38 -21.55 -37.38 -23.40
N SER A 39 -22.22 -36.39 -23.99
CA SER A 39 -21.55 -35.31 -24.74
C SER A 39 -20.69 -34.43 -23.83
N ARG A 40 -21.18 -34.16 -22.61
CA ARG A 40 -20.43 -33.41 -21.60
C ARG A 40 -19.15 -34.14 -21.20
N GLU A 41 -19.24 -35.44 -20.91
CA GLU A 41 -18.11 -36.26 -20.52
C GLU A 41 -17.04 -36.31 -21.62
N ARG A 42 -17.49 -36.56 -22.87
CA ARG A 42 -16.61 -36.59 -24.05
C ARG A 42 -15.89 -35.28 -24.28
N ILE A 43 -16.57 -34.12 -24.15
CA ILE A 43 -15.98 -32.81 -24.30
C ILE A 43 -14.94 -32.55 -23.21
N LEU A 44 -15.25 -32.85 -21.94
CA LEU A 44 -14.33 -32.67 -20.81
C LEU A 44 -13.09 -33.54 -20.94
N LYS A 45 -13.24 -34.80 -21.41
CA LYS A 45 -12.15 -35.72 -21.66
C LYS A 45 -11.19 -35.16 -22.72
N ILE A 46 -11.73 -34.78 -23.90
CA ILE A 46 -10.92 -34.19 -24.99
C ILE A 46 -10.22 -32.90 -24.52
N ALA A 47 -10.91 -32.03 -23.77
CA ALA A 47 -10.32 -30.81 -23.24
C ALA A 47 -9.16 -31.12 -22.30
N ALA A 48 -9.29 -32.12 -21.43
CA ALA A 48 -8.24 -32.57 -20.51
C ALA A 48 -7.04 -33.19 -21.25
N GLU A 49 -7.27 -34.10 -22.20
CA GLU A 49 -6.22 -34.75 -23.00
C GLU A 49 -5.36 -33.75 -23.79
N HIS A 50 -5.98 -32.63 -24.23
CA HIS A 50 -5.31 -31.60 -24.99
C HIS A 50 -4.89 -30.39 -24.14
N ASN A 51 -4.97 -30.45 -22.81
CA ASN A 51 -4.67 -29.36 -21.90
C ASN A 51 -5.35 -28.05 -22.31
N TYR A 52 -6.62 -28.11 -22.73
CA TYR A 52 -7.37 -26.95 -23.12
C TYR A 52 -7.55 -26.00 -21.93
N ARG A 53 -7.25 -24.74 -22.13
CA ARG A 53 -7.56 -23.68 -21.17
C ARG A 53 -8.45 -22.64 -21.85
N PRO A 54 -9.59 -22.28 -21.24
CA PRO A 54 -10.43 -21.21 -21.76
C PRO A 54 -9.61 -19.92 -21.96
N ASN A 55 -9.76 -19.28 -23.11
CA ASN A 55 -9.13 -17.98 -23.34
C ASN A 55 -9.92 -16.90 -22.60
N LEU A 56 -9.31 -16.35 -21.54
CA LEU A 56 -9.91 -15.31 -20.72
C LEU A 56 -10.24 -14.06 -21.56
N GLN A 57 -9.32 -13.64 -22.43
CA GLN A 57 -9.53 -12.48 -23.31
C GLN A 57 -10.73 -12.67 -24.24
N ALA A 58 -10.91 -13.89 -24.79
CA ALA A 58 -12.08 -14.20 -25.63
C ALA A 58 -13.41 -14.21 -24.84
N ARG A 59 -13.36 -14.47 -23.53
CA ARG A 59 -14.54 -14.39 -22.64
C ARG A 59 -14.89 -12.92 -22.33
N ILE A 60 -13.89 -12.13 -22.02
CA ILE A 60 -14.01 -10.69 -21.76
C ILE A 60 -14.60 -9.99 -23.00
N LEU A 61 -14.05 -10.24 -24.19
CA LEU A 61 -14.53 -9.66 -25.44
C LEU A 61 -15.99 -10.01 -25.78
N ARG A 62 -16.50 -11.12 -25.26
CA ARG A 62 -17.92 -11.50 -25.42
C ARG A 62 -18.84 -10.93 -24.35
N GLY A 63 -18.30 -10.20 -23.36
CA GLY A 63 -19.07 -9.66 -22.25
C GLY A 63 -19.57 -10.73 -21.25
N ASP A 64 -19.05 -11.97 -21.32
CA ASP A 64 -19.51 -13.09 -20.49
C ASP A 64 -19.04 -12.97 -19.03
N SER A 65 -17.99 -12.22 -18.75
CA SER A 65 -17.46 -11.92 -17.40
C SER A 65 -16.43 -10.80 -17.46
N GLY A 66 -16.24 -10.07 -16.36
CA GLY A 66 -15.08 -9.20 -16.16
C GLY A 66 -13.77 -10.00 -16.15
N SER A 67 -12.65 -9.32 -16.14
CA SER A 67 -11.31 -9.94 -16.05
C SER A 67 -11.06 -10.58 -14.69
N ASN A 68 -11.76 -10.14 -13.66
CA ASN A 68 -11.49 -10.37 -12.25
C ASN A 68 -10.08 -9.93 -11.84
N LEU A 69 -9.51 -8.99 -12.59
CA LEU A 69 -8.18 -8.43 -12.35
C LEU A 69 -8.28 -6.99 -11.87
N VAL A 70 -7.50 -6.64 -10.86
CA VAL A 70 -7.36 -5.29 -10.32
C VAL A 70 -5.91 -4.87 -10.50
N GLY A 71 -5.70 -3.72 -11.14
CA GLY A 71 -4.38 -3.10 -11.23
C GLY A 71 -4.02 -2.43 -9.91
N VAL A 72 -2.81 -2.62 -9.43
CA VAL A 72 -2.28 -1.92 -8.26
C VAL A 72 -1.03 -1.17 -8.68
N LEU A 73 -1.12 0.16 -8.70
CA LEU A 73 0.00 1.03 -9.04
C LEU A 73 0.82 1.35 -7.79
N ILE A 74 2.09 1.03 -7.85
CA ILE A 74 3.08 1.29 -6.79
C ILE A 74 4.28 2.03 -7.35
N ASN A 75 5.04 2.75 -6.50
CA ASN A 75 6.30 3.37 -6.92
C ASN A 75 7.46 2.35 -6.86
N ALA A 76 8.46 2.53 -7.73
CA ALA A 76 9.69 1.74 -7.74
C ALA A 76 10.60 2.02 -6.51
N GLN A 77 10.58 3.23 -5.99
CA GLN A 77 11.36 3.64 -4.80
C GLN A 77 10.52 3.51 -3.53
N ILE A 78 10.06 2.32 -3.24
CA ILE A 78 9.03 2.07 -2.25
C ILE A 78 9.59 2.05 -0.83
N SER A 79 8.84 2.67 0.10
CA SER A 79 8.93 2.36 1.53
C SER A 79 8.34 0.97 1.80
N GLN A 80 8.81 0.29 2.85
CA GLN A 80 8.28 -1.00 3.30
C GLN A 80 6.75 -0.99 3.50
N PHE A 81 6.17 0.18 3.82
CA PHE A 81 4.74 0.42 3.94
C PHE A 81 3.91 -0.17 2.78
N PHE A 82 4.31 0.09 1.54
CA PHE A 82 3.54 -0.39 0.38
C PHE A 82 3.63 -1.91 0.24
N TYR A 83 4.81 -2.49 0.47
CA TYR A 83 4.96 -3.95 0.45
C TYR A 83 4.12 -4.63 1.53
N ASP A 84 4.07 -4.06 2.73
CA ASP A 84 3.28 -4.58 3.84
C ASP A 84 1.77 -4.48 3.56
N LEU A 85 1.33 -3.53 2.74
CA LEU A 85 -0.06 -3.39 2.31
C LEU A 85 -0.46 -4.40 1.22
N LEU A 86 0.48 -4.80 0.34
CA LEU A 86 0.14 -5.68 -0.80
C LEU A 86 -0.45 -7.02 -0.37
N LEU A 87 0.07 -7.63 0.69
CA LEU A 87 -0.42 -8.93 1.15
C LEU A 87 -1.84 -8.86 1.74
N PRO A 88 -2.17 -7.96 2.68
CA PRO A 88 -3.55 -7.74 3.12
C PRO A 88 -4.50 -7.40 1.96
N LEU A 89 -4.05 -6.58 1.01
CA LEU A 89 -4.85 -6.20 -0.15
C LEU A 89 -5.15 -7.41 -1.06
N GLU A 90 -4.17 -8.27 -1.31
CA GLU A 90 -4.41 -9.51 -2.08
C GLU A 90 -5.43 -10.41 -1.38
N VAL A 91 -5.34 -10.54 -0.06
CA VAL A 91 -6.31 -11.30 0.74
C VAL A 91 -7.73 -10.74 0.59
N GLU A 92 -7.88 -9.42 0.67
CA GLU A 92 -9.18 -8.77 0.52
C GLU A 92 -9.76 -8.86 -0.90
N LEU A 93 -8.93 -8.71 -1.93
CA LEU A 93 -9.33 -8.88 -3.33
C LEU A 93 -9.73 -10.34 -3.62
N ARG A 94 -8.99 -11.31 -3.08
CA ARG A 94 -9.30 -12.74 -3.24
C ARG A 94 -10.62 -13.13 -2.59
N LYS A 95 -10.99 -12.56 -1.43
CA LYS A 95 -12.33 -12.75 -0.82
C LYS A 95 -13.45 -12.30 -1.75
N ARG A 96 -13.16 -11.37 -2.66
CA ARG A 96 -14.08 -10.82 -3.68
C ARG A 96 -13.91 -11.48 -5.05
N HIS A 97 -13.23 -12.64 -5.10
CA HIS A 97 -12.93 -13.38 -6.34
C HIS A 97 -12.12 -12.55 -7.35
N ARG A 98 -11.36 -11.57 -6.90
CA ARG A 98 -10.46 -10.74 -7.72
C ARG A 98 -9.00 -11.11 -7.47
N ARG A 99 -8.13 -10.80 -8.44
CA ARG A 99 -6.68 -10.96 -8.37
C ARG A 99 -6.02 -9.64 -8.72
N MET A 100 -4.86 -9.35 -8.15
CA MET A 100 -4.14 -8.14 -8.48
C MET A 100 -3.04 -8.37 -9.52
N ILE A 101 -2.81 -7.33 -10.34
CA ILE A 101 -1.65 -7.16 -11.19
C ILE A 101 -0.94 -5.91 -10.70
N ILE A 102 0.34 -6.01 -10.37
CA ILE A 102 1.13 -4.89 -9.89
C ILE A 102 1.74 -4.17 -11.10
N GLY A 103 1.46 -2.88 -11.21
CA GLY A 103 2.16 -1.95 -12.10
C GLY A 103 3.14 -1.14 -11.27
N GLN A 104 4.43 -1.33 -11.52
CA GLN A 104 5.47 -0.56 -10.85
C GLN A 104 5.79 0.67 -11.69
N LEU A 105 5.71 1.84 -11.10
CA LEU A 105 6.00 3.11 -11.72
C LEU A 105 7.41 3.56 -11.36
N GLY A 106 8.19 3.94 -12.37
CA GLY A 106 9.38 4.77 -12.17
C GLY A 106 9.00 6.23 -11.91
N ASN A 107 10.01 7.08 -11.76
CA ASN A 107 9.80 8.53 -11.66
C ASN A 107 9.56 9.18 -13.03
N ASP A 108 9.58 8.40 -14.11
CA ASP A 108 9.39 8.86 -15.48
C ASP A 108 7.90 8.76 -15.86
N ALA A 109 7.35 9.88 -16.37
CA ALA A 109 5.97 9.95 -16.85
C ALA A 109 5.70 8.97 -18.01
N ALA A 110 6.67 8.69 -18.88
CA ALA A 110 6.51 7.76 -20.00
C ALA A 110 6.37 6.31 -19.54
N GLU A 111 7.11 5.90 -18.49
CA GLU A 111 6.94 4.58 -17.87
C GLU A 111 5.54 4.46 -17.25
N ALA A 112 5.08 5.50 -16.56
CA ALA A 112 3.75 5.53 -15.96
C ALA A 112 2.65 5.43 -17.03
N GLU A 113 2.76 6.15 -18.16
CA GLU A 113 1.85 6.04 -19.30
C GLU A 113 1.79 4.62 -19.84
N SER A 114 2.95 3.97 -20.01
CA SER A 114 3.02 2.59 -20.51
C SER A 114 2.32 1.59 -19.58
N VAL A 115 2.47 1.76 -18.27
CA VAL A 115 1.79 0.89 -17.28
C VAL A 115 0.28 1.10 -17.31
N LEU A 116 -0.19 2.35 -17.37
CA LEU A 116 -1.61 2.66 -17.44
C LEU A 116 -2.23 2.15 -18.75
N GLN A 117 -1.51 2.28 -19.89
CA GLN A 117 -1.96 1.72 -21.16
C GLN A 117 -2.08 0.19 -21.10
N ASN A 118 -1.12 -0.51 -20.49
CA ASN A 118 -1.22 -1.96 -20.27
C ASN A 118 -2.45 -2.33 -19.42
N PHE A 119 -2.82 -1.53 -18.43
CA PHE A 119 -4.00 -1.77 -17.60
C PHE A 119 -5.29 -1.65 -18.41
N ILE A 120 -5.35 -0.70 -19.36
CA ILE A 120 -6.45 -0.57 -20.31
C ILE A 120 -6.49 -1.80 -21.23
N ASP A 121 -5.36 -2.18 -21.81
CA ASP A 121 -5.25 -3.30 -22.75
C ASP A 121 -5.61 -4.65 -22.11
N TYR A 122 -5.32 -4.81 -20.82
CA TYR A 122 -5.71 -6.01 -20.03
C TYR A 122 -7.18 -6.00 -19.64
N ASN A 123 -7.91 -4.92 -19.90
CA ASN A 123 -9.33 -4.74 -19.56
C ASN A 123 -9.59 -5.09 -18.08
N LEU A 124 -8.89 -4.41 -17.18
CA LEU A 124 -9.01 -4.61 -15.75
C LEU A 124 -10.40 -4.20 -15.23
N ASP A 125 -10.83 -4.77 -14.11
CA ASP A 125 -12.12 -4.47 -13.47
C ASP A 125 -12.01 -3.35 -12.41
N GLY A 126 -10.81 -2.86 -12.15
CA GLY A 126 -10.55 -1.77 -11.21
C GLY A 126 -9.07 -1.46 -11.11
N VAL A 127 -8.75 -0.28 -10.59
CA VAL A 127 -7.37 0.16 -10.35
C VAL A 127 -7.26 0.75 -8.95
N ILE A 128 -6.22 0.39 -8.21
CA ILE A 128 -5.85 0.99 -6.94
C ILE A 128 -4.50 1.69 -7.12
N VAL A 129 -4.46 2.98 -6.80
CA VAL A 129 -3.26 3.80 -6.90
C VAL A 129 -2.73 4.03 -5.50
N LEU A 130 -1.64 3.37 -5.17
CA LEU A 130 -0.98 3.50 -3.86
C LEU A 130 0.07 4.60 -3.86
N HIS A 131 0.42 5.10 -5.05
CA HIS A 131 1.45 6.12 -5.22
C HIS A 131 0.88 7.38 -5.88
N HIS A 132 1.27 8.55 -5.36
CA HIS A 132 0.79 9.84 -5.82
C HIS A 132 1.90 10.81 -6.29
N ASP A 133 3.16 10.54 -5.93
CA ASP A 133 4.30 11.42 -6.23
C ASP A 133 4.93 11.06 -7.59
N ILE A 134 4.14 11.24 -8.65
CA ILE A 134 4.58 11.07 -10.03
C ILE A 134 4.81 12.48 -10.60
N SER A 135 5.95 12.70 -11.22
CA SER A 135 6.20 13.92 -11.96
C SER A 135 5.10 14.10 -13.02
N ASP A 136 4.41 15.26 -12.99
CA ASP A 136 3.23 15.53 -13.83
C ASP A 136 2.01 14.61 -13.61
N GLY A 137 1.87 14.03 -12.40
CA GLY A 137 0.78 13.09 -12.06
C GLY A 137 -0.61 13.65 -12.30
N ARG A 138 -0.81 14.98 -12.13
CA ARG A 138 -2.07 15.65 -12.46
C ARG A 138 -2.45 15.47 -13.94
N ARG A 139 -1.55 15.72 -14.88
CA ARG A 139 -1.79 15.58 -16.31
C ARG A 139 -2.06 14.13 -16.67
N LEU A 140 -1.24 13.24 -16.15
CA LEU A 140 -1.32 11.81 -16.37
C LEU A 140 -2.70 11.26 -15.94
N PHE A 141 -3.07 11.45 -14.68
CA PHE A 141 -4.33 10.91 -14.17
C PHE A 141 -5.56 11.58 -14.77
N ASN A 142 -5.58 12.89 -15.00
CA ASN A 142 -6.70 13.54 -15.69
C ASN A 142 -6.89 13.03 -17.13
N HIS A 143 -5.82 12.58 -17.80
CA HIS A 143 -5.92 11.96 -19.12
C HIS A 143 -6.42 10.51 -19.05
N TYR A 144 -5.87 9.71 -18.12
CA TYR A 144 -6.14 8.27 -18.09
C TYR A 144 -7.37 7.85 -17.28
N LEU A 145 -7.78 8.62 -16.26
CA LEU A 145 -8.94 8.27 -15.41
C LEU A 145 -10.23 8.01 -16.20
N PRO A 146 -10.59 8.77 -17.24
CA PRO A 146 -11.78 8.49 -18.03
C PRO A 146 -11.70 7.19 -18.86
N LEU A 147 -10.50 6.66 -19.07
CA LEU A 147 -10.23 5.45 -19.84
C LEU A 147 -10.07 4.20 -18.97
N LEU A 148 -9.80 4.41 -17.69
CA LEU A 148 -9.63 3.34 -16.70
C LEU A 148 -10.99 2.93 -16.11
N PRO A 149 -11.11 1.70 -15.60
CA PRO A 149 -12.27 1.32 -14.78
C PRO A 149 -12.27 2.07 -13.46
N GLU A 150 -13.17 1.71 -12.54
CA GLU A 150 -13.21 2.32 -11.21
C GLU A 150 -11.82 2.39 -10.58
N THR A 151 -11.39 3.61 -10.29
CA THR A 151 -10.04 3.88 -9.77
C THR A 151 -10.12 4.48 -8.38
N VAL A 152 -9.39 3.87 -7.44
CA VAL A 152 -9.33 4.27 -6.04
C VAL A 152 -7.90 4.66 -5.67
N PHE A 153 -7.73 5.83 -5.07
CA PHE A 153 -6.44 6.33 -4.60
C PHE A 153 -6.28 6.11 -3.10
N LEU A 154 -5.06 5.82 -2.67
CA LEU A 154 -4.68 5.98 -1.27
C LEU A 154 -4.63 7.46 -0.90
N GLU A 155 -4.14 8.28 -1.82
CA GLU A 155 -4.11 9.74 -1.72
C GLU A 155 -4.29 10.32 -3.12
N VAL A 156 -5.27 11.19 -3.29
CA VAL A 156 -5.53 11.81 -4.60
C VAL A 156 -4.46 12.87 -4.89
N PRO A 157 -3.78 12.79 -6.03
CA PRO A 157 -2.81 13.81 -6.40
C PRO A 157 -3.44 15.19 -6.50
N PRO A 158 -2.73 16.28 -6.14
CA PRO A 158 -3.25 17.64 -6.26
C PRO A 158 -3.73 17.96 -7.67
N GLY A 159 -4.98 18.46 -7.77
CA GLY A 159 -5.59 18.86 -9.06
C GLY A 159 -6.15 17.69 -9.90
N VAL A 160 -6.20 16.49 -9.37
CA VAL A 160 -7.02 15.38 -9.88
C VAL A 160 -8.40 15.46 -9.24
N SER A 161 -9.46 15.38 -10.03
CA SER A 161 -10.86 15.50 -9.57
C SER A 161 -11.67 14.26 -9.94
N GLY A 162 -12.74 13.98 -9.20
CA GLY A 162 -13.66 12.89 -9.47
C GLY A 162 -13.15 11.49 -9.12
N ALA A 163 -11.99 11.39 -8.47
CA ALA A 163 -11.42 10.11 -8.04
C ALA A 163 -11.88 9.74 -6.63
N ALA A 164 -12.16 8.44 -6.41
CA ALA A 164 -12.38 7.89 -5.09
C ALA A 164 -11.06 7.78 -4.32
N ALA A 165 -11.09 7.98 -2.99
CA ALA A 165 -9.93 7.83 -2.14
C ALA A 165 -10.26 7.14 -0.82
N VAL A 166 -9.26 6.41 -0.30
CA VAL A 166 -9.26 5.90 1.07
C VAL A 166 -8.00 6.44 1.74
N SER A 167 -8.16 7.36 2.67
CA SER A 167 -7.05 8.04 3.33
C SER A 167 -6.66 7.40 4.67
N ILE A 168 -5.47 7.75 5.15
CA ILE A 168 -4.98 7.41 6.49
C ILE A 168 -4.90 8.70 7.32
N ASP A 169 -5.33 8.65 8.56
CA ASP A 169 -5.01 9.68 9.56
C ASP A 169 -3.63 9.39 10.15
N PHE A 170 -2.61 9.97 9.53
CA PHE A 170 -1.22 9.84 9.98
C PHE A 170 -0.93 10.63 11.27
N ALA A 171 -1.80 11.54 11.66
CA ALA A 171 -1.63 12.37 12.85
C ALA A 171 -1.99 11.61 14.13
N ASN A 172 -3.02 10.75 14.08
CA ASN A 172 -3.56 10.08 15.27
C ASN A 172 -2.49 9.27 16.01
N GLY A 173 -1.73 8.42 15.31
CA GLY A 173 -0.70 7.58 15.94
C GLY A 173 0.43 8.40 16.57
N VAL A 174 0.80 9.53 15.97
CA VAL A 174 1.81 10.42 16.55
C VAL A 174 1.27 11.12 17.81
N ARG A 175 0.02 11.53 17.79
CA ARG A 175 -0.67 12.08 18.97
C ARG A 175 -0.72 11.05 20.10
N GLU A 176 -1.07 9.81 19.82
CA GLU A 176 -1.02 8.69 20.79
C GLU A 176 0.40 8.45 21.33
N ALA A 177 1.42 8.51 20.47
CA ALA A 177 2.81 8.35 20.88
C ALA A 177 3.26 9.47 21.85
N VAL A 178 2.90 10.72 21.56
CA VAL A 178 3.18 11.85 22.48
C VAL A 178 2.46 11.65 23.82
N ALA A 179 1.17 11.28 23.79
CA ALA A 179 0.40 11.03 25.00
C ALA A 179 1.02 9.88 25.85
N HIS A 180 1.42 8.77 25.21
CA HIS A 180 2.09 7.65 25.86
C HIS A 180 3.41 8.09 26.52
N LEU A 181 4.28 8.79 25.80
CA LEU A 181 5.56 9.26 26.30
C LEU A 181 5.39 10.26 27.45
N ALA A 182 4.44 11.19 27.34
CA ALA A 182 4.12 12.16 28.39
C ALA A 182 3.57 11.49 29.66
N ALA A 183 2.70 10.48 29.51
CA ALA A 183 2.19 9.68 30.62
C ALA A 183 3.29 8.87 31.29
N GLY A 184 4.31 8.41 30.54
CA GLY A 184 5.54 7.77 31.04
C GLY A 184 6.53 8.75 31.69
N GLY A 185 6.17 10.02 31.86
CA GLY A 185 6.99 11.03 32.54
C GLY A 185 7.97 11.78 31.64
N ARG A 186 8.00 11.50 30.32
CA ARG A 186 8.87 12.21 29.36
C ARG A 186 8.41 13.67 29.20
N ARG A 187 9.36 14.58 29.22
CA ARG A 187 9.10 16.03 29.24
C ARG A 187 9.57 16.75 27.98
N ARG A 188 10.66 16.26 27.39
CA ARG A 188 11.29 16.84 26.20
C ARG A 188 11.23 15.83 25.05
N ILE A 189 10.03 15.71 24.48
CA ILE A 189 9.76 14.79 23.39
C ILE A 189 10.20 15.43 22.09
N ALA A 190 11.07 14.80 21.34
CA ALA A 190 11.56 15.29 20.05
C ALA A 190 10.90 14.57 18.86
N LEU A 191 10.87 15.23 17.71
CA LEU A 191 10.43 14.68 16.43
C LEU A 191 11.59 14.66 15.43
N CYS A 192 11.83 13.50 14.81
CA CYS A 192 12.91 13.32 13.84
C CYS A 192 12.36 12.74 12.54
N MET A 193 12.31 13.54 11.48
CA MET A 193 11.74 13.14 10.17
C MET A 193 12.62 13.60 9.01
N ASN A 194 12.36 13.04 7.82
CA ASN A 194 13.17 13.33 6.64
C ASN A 194 12.66 14.51 5.79
N ASP A 195 11.34 14.77 5.71
CA ASP A 195 10.81 15.68 4.70
C ASP A 195 9.39 16.16 5.04
N LEU A 196 9.01 17.33 4.56
CA LEU A 196 7.65 17.89 4.67
C LEU A 196 6.93 18.04 3.32
N ARG A 197 7.53 17.57 2.22
CA ARG A 197 6.89 17.64 0.90
C ARG A 197 5.63 16.78 0.84
N PHE A 198 5.61 15.68 1.60
CA PHE A 198 4.50 14.72 1.61
C PHE A 198 3.45 15.12 2.65
N LEU A 199 2.17 15.03 2.26
CA LEU A 199 1.05 15.30 3.15
C LEU A 199 1.10 14.43 4.42
N SER A 200 1.48 13.17 4.30
CA SER A 200 1.66 12.26 5.44
C SER A 200 2.66 12.77 6.48
N MET A 201 3.74 13.44 6.05
CA MET A 201 4.73 14.03 6.97
C MET A 201 4.21 15.31 7.62
N GLN A 202 3.47 16.14 6.87
CA GLN A 202 2.80 17.32 7.42
C GLN A 202 1.78 16.92 8.48
N MET A 203 0.98 15.90 8.23
CA MET A 203 0.01 15.36 9.20
C MET A 203 0.69 14.80 10.45
N ARG A 204 1.85 14.15 10.34
CA ARG A 204 2.62 13.68 11.51
C ARG A 204 3.12 14.85 12.36
N LEU A 205 3.63 15.91 11.74
CA LEU A 205 4.03 17.13 12.46
C LEU A 205 2.83 17.77 13.18
N GLU A 206 1.68 17.81 12.54
CA GLU A 206 0.45 18.31 13.15
C GLU A 206 0.00 17.42 14.33
N GLY A 207 0.05 16.10 14.17
CA GLY A 207 -0.22 15.15 15.26
C GLY A 207 0.71 15.33 16.45
N TYR A 208 1.98 15.60 16.19
CA TYR A 208 2.96 15.92 17.23
C TYR A 208 2.63 17.21 17.97
N ARG A 209 2.29 18.31 17.27
CA ARG A 209 1.89 19.58 17.88
C ARG A 209 0.66 19.41 18.76
N ARG A 210 -0.40 18.80 18.24
CA ARG A 210 -1.63 18.52 18.99
C ARG A 210 -1.38 17.62 20.20
N GLY A 211 -0.59 16.57 20.03
CA GLY A 211 -0.25 15.68 21.14
C GLY A 211 0.50 16.40 22.28
N LEU A 212 1.43 17.33 21.96
CA LEU A 212 2.10 18.16 22.96
C LEU A 212 1.11 19.10 23.66
N GLU A 213 0.23 19.77 22.92
CA GLU A 213 -0.80 20.65 23.47
C GLU A 213 -1.72 19.91 24.44
N GLU A 214 -2.27 18.76 24.01
CA GLU A 214 -3.13 17.90 24.84
C GLU A 214 -2.43 17.37 26.09
N ALA A 215 -1.12 17.10 26.00
CA ALA A 215 -0.30 16.65 27.13
C ALA A 215 0.20 17.81 28.02
N GLY A 216 -0.15 19.06 27.71
CA GLY A 216 0.34 20.24 28.43
C GLY A 216 1.85 20.43 28.34
N ARG A 217 2.46 20.06 27.20
CA ARG A 217 3.89 20.19 26.94
C ARG A 217 4.14 21.35 25.97
N PRO A 218 5.19 22.20 26.20
CA PRO A 218 5.49 23.28 25.28
C PRO A 218 6.02 22.74 23.96
N PHE A 219 5.62 23.34 22.84
CA PHE A 219 6.23 23.15 21.55
C PHE A 219 7.59 23.85 21.51
N ASP A 220 8.66 23.14 21.20
CA ASP A 220 10.04 23.63 21.15
C ASP A 220 10.66 23.26 19.81
N GLU A 221 10.86 24.23 18.93
CA GLU A 221 11.45 24.00 17.59
C GLU A 221 12.84 23.38 17.65
N SER A 222 13.59 23.56 18.73
CA SER A 222 14.90 22.94 18.90
C SER A 222 14.84 21.42 19.07
N LEU A 223 13.64 20.86 19.31
CA LEU A 223 13.36 19.44 19.41
C LEU A 223 12.83 18.85 18.10
N ILE A 224 12.89 19.61 17.01
CA ILE A 224 12.46 19.14 15.70
C ILE A 224 13.67 19.03 14.78
N PHE A 225 13.87 17.81 14.27
CA PHE A 225 14.86 17.54 13.23
C PHE A 225 14.14 17.09 11.96
N ILE A 226 14.09 17.99 10.97
CA ILE A 226 13.51 17.69 9.66
C ILE A 226 14.57 18.07 8.62
N ARG A 227 15.15 17.07 7.98
CA ARG A 227 16.17 17.27 6.96
C ARG A 227 16.04 16.25 5.85
N GLU A 228 16.08 16.76 4.62
CA GLU A 228 16.16 15.92 3.42
C GLU A 228 17.55 15.30 3.27
N PRO A 229 17.64 14.04 2.83
CA PRO A 229 18.90 13.48 2.37
C PRO A 229 19.47 14.32 1.23
N ARG A 230 20.79 14.56 1.26
CA ARG A 230 21.53 15.28 0.22
C ARG A 230 22.57 14.37 -0.39
N PRO A 231 22.95 14.58 -1.67
CA PRO A 231 23.94 13.75 -2.33
C PRO A 231 25.34 13.75 -1.67
N ASP A 232 25.67 14.87 -1.01
CA ASP A 232 26.94 15.12 -0.31
C ASP A 232 26.90 14.77 1.18
N TYR A 233 25.80 14.16 1.66
CA TYR A 233 25.55 13.92 3.07
C TYR A 233 25.02 12.50 3.29
N THR A 234 25.81 11.67 3.91
CA THR A 234 25.43 10.26 4.12
C THR A 234 24.32 10.13 5.13
N PHE A 235 23.55 9.06 5.04
CA PHE A 235 22.51 8.74 6.03
C PHE A 235 23.07 8.60 7.45
N ALA A 236 24.31 8.07 7.60
CA ALA A 236 24.98 7.96 8.89
C ALA A 236 25.28 9.33 9.51
N GLU A 237 25.77 10.30 8.72
CA GLU A 237 25.99 11.68 9.16
C GLU A 237 24.68 12.35 9.56
N LEU A 238 23.62 12.15 8.78
CA LEU A 238 22.28 12.66 9.05
C LEU A 238 21.75 12.18 10.41
N ILE A 239 21.89 10.90 10.71
CA ILE A 239 21.49 10.30 11.99
C ILE A 239 22.37 10.78 13.14
N SER A 240 23.69 10.92 12.91
CA SER A 240 24.62 11.45 13.90
C SER A 240 24.25 12.87 14.31
N ASP A 241 23.94 13.73 13.34
CA ASP A 241 23.49 15.11 13.58
C ASP A 241 22.13 15.16 14.29
N ALA A 242 21.19 14.26 13.94
CA ALA A 242 19.91 14.18 14.61
C ALA A 242 20.07 13.85 16.10
N VAL A 243 20.91 12.87 16.44
CA VAL A 243 21.19 12.52 17.84
C VAL A 243 21.89 13.67 18.56
N ASP A 244 22.86 14.31 17.92
CA ASP A 244 23.58 15.46 18.52
C ASP A 244 22.62 16.61 18.80
N LEU A 245 21.81 17.00 17.82
CA LEU A 245 20.88 18.11 17.95
C LEU A 245 19.78 17.81 18.98
N LEU A 246 19.14 16.65 18.88
CA LEU A 246 17.96 16.35 19.69
C LEU A 246 18.32 15.83 21.10
N ALA A 247 19.12 14.79 21.19
CA ALA A 247 19.36 14.11 22.46
C ALA A 247 20.51 14.75 23.27
N VAL A 248 21.57 15.24 22.61
CA VAL A 248 22.73 15.80 23.31
C VAL A 248 22.50 17.30 23.64
N ARG A 249 22.31 18.12 22.61
CA ARG A 249 22.11 19.60 22.80
C ARG A 249 20.69 19.93 23.25
N GLY A 250 19.69 19.37 22.61
CA GLY A 250 18.27 19.57 22.91
C GLY A 250 17.82 18.86 24.19
N LYS A 251 18.64 17.95 24.75
CA LYS A 251 18.33 17.18 25.97
C LYS A 251 16.95 16.52 25.90
N ALA A 252 16.58 15.99 24.71
CA ALA A 252 15.38 15.20 24.55
C ALA A 252 15.46 13.93 25.41
N ASP A 253 14.38 13.62 26.12
CA ASP A 253 14.21 12.40 26.90
C ASP A 253 13.33 11.38 26.15
N ALA A 254 12.81 11.75 24.99
CA ALA A 254 12.14 10.87 24.05
C ALA A 254 12.30 11.37 22.62
N VAL A 255 12.33 10.46 21.63
CA VAL A 255 12.36 10.77 20.19
C VAL A 255 11.30 9.94 19.48
N ILE A 256 10.47 10.61 18.66
CA ILE A 256 9.58 9.99 17.70
C ILE A 256 10.24 10.07 16.33
N ALA A 257 10.57 8.96 15.73
CA ALA A 257 11.18 8.86 14.40
C ALA A 257 10.12 8.82 13.30
N GLY A 258 10.44 9.37 12.13
CA GLY A 258 9.54 9.41 10.98
C GLY A 258 9.25 8.05 10.36
N ASN A 259 10.12 7.06 10.57
CA ASN A 259 9.90 5.66 10.21
C ASN A 259 10.77 4.73 11.05
N ASP A 260 10.56 3.41 10.94
CA ASP A 260 11.27 2.41 11.73
C ASP A 260 12.73 2.25 11.32
N GLU A 261 13.09 2.51 10.06
CA GLU A 261 14.48 2.50 9.59
C GLU A 261 15.28 3.63 10.23
N TRP A 262 14.69 4.82 10.36
CA TRP A 262 15.30 5.91 11.10
C TRP A 262 15.39 5.59 12.59
N ALA A 263 14.34 5.01 13.17
CA ALA A 263 14.36 4.59 14.57
C ALA A 263 15.47 3.58 14.85
N LEU A 264 15.67 2.58 13.98
CA LEU A 264 16.77 1.62 14.08
C LEU A 264 18.13 2.31 14.03
N ALA A 265 18.31 3.24 13.10
CA ALA A 265 19.56 3.98 12.96
C ALA A 265 19.83 4.90 14.17
N LEU A 266 18.79 5.59 14.67
CA LEU A 266 18.86 6.37 15.89
C LEU A 266 19.21 5.52 17.12
N LEU A 267 18.57 4.34 17.27
CA LEU A 267 18.86 3.40 18.36
C LEU A 267 20.34 3.00 18.37
N ARG A 268 20.88 2.65 17.20
CA ARG A 268 22.30 2.26 17.04
C ARG A 268 23.24 3.40 17.40
N GLU A 269 22.95 4.62 16.93
CA GLU A 269 23.78 5.79 17.20
C GLU A 269 23.68 6.23 18.67
N MET A 270 22.49 6.18 19.29
CA MET A 270 22.30 6.45 20.72
C MET A 270 23.11 5.48 21.58
N ASN A 271 23.02 4.18 21.28
CA ASN A 271 23.80 3.16 21.98
C ASN A 271 25.31 3.40 21.85
N ARG A 272 25.80 3.77 20.64
CA ARG A 272 27.22 4.09 20.41
C ARG A 272 27.69 5.29 21.25
N ARG A 273 26.79 6.23 21.56
CA ARG A 273 27.10 7.44 22.38
C ARG A 273 26.83 7.23 23.88
N GLY A 274 26.45 6.04 24.34
CA GLY A 274 26.13 5.78 25.73
C GLY A 274 24.85 6.48 26.20
N LEU A 275 23.87 6.59 25.30
CA LEU A 275 22.51 7.07 25.57
C LEU A 275 21.55 5.88 25.58
N PRO A 276 21.41 5.17 26.73
CA PRO A 276 20.59 3.96 26.76
C PRO A 276 19.12 4.24 26.47
N VAL A 277 18.51 3.37 25.63
CA VAL A 277 17.08 3.34 25.32
C VAL A 277 16.45 2.17 26.06
N PRO A 278 15.35 2.35 26.78
CA PRO A 278 14.57 3.59 26.98
C PRO A 278 15.05 4.46 28.14
N ASP A 279 15.98 4.02 28.99
CA ASP A 279 16.28 4.60 30.30
C ASP A 279 16.57 6.11 30.22
N LYS A 280 17.44 6.52 29.31
CA LYS A 280 17.80 7.93 29.11
C LYS A 280 16.95 8.62 28.06
N VAL A 281 16.72 7.93 26.93
CA VAL A 281 15.94 8.47 25.82
C VAL A 281 14.97 7.39 25.33
N ALA A 282 13.67 7.60 25.51
CA ALA A 282 12.67 6.71 24.92
C ALA A 282 12.62 6.87 23.40
N LEU A 283 12.31 5.81 22.66
CA LEU A 283 12.28 5.83 21.21
C LEU A 283 11.00 5.22 20.66
N VAL A 284 10.37 5.92 19.72
CA VAL A 284 9.19 5.46 18.99
C VAL A 284 9.48 5.54 17.50
N GLY A 285 9.18 4.46 16.76
CA GLY A 285 9.23 4.39 15.31
C GLY A 285 7.88 4.66 14.66
N TYR A 286 7.84 4.50 13.34
CA TYR A 286 6.63 4.64 12.54
C TYR A 286 6.67 3.65 11.36
N GLY A 287 5.61 2.86 11.19
CA GLY A 287 5.46 1.82 10.17
C GLY A 287 5.12 0.46 10.76
N ASN A 288 5.57 0.18 11.99
CA ASN A 288 5.46 -1.11 12.68
C ASN A 288 6.00 -2.28 11.83
N ILE A 289 7.17 -2.05 11.20
CA ILE A 289 7.88 -3.08 10.42
C ILE A 289 8.32 -4.18 11.38
N LEU A 290 7.60 -5.30 11.39
CA LEU A 290 7.77 -6.35 12.42
C LEU A 290 9.20 -6.89 12.52
N ASN A 291 9.90 -7.03 11.39
CA ASN A 291 11.28 -7.49 11.37
C ASN A 291 12.23 -6.51 12.07
N ILE A 292 11.99 -5.22 11.96
CA ILE A 292 12.76 -4.21 12.69
C ILE A 292 12.31 -4.18 14.15
N CYS A 293 11.01 -4.02 14.41
CA CYS A 293 10.49 -3.80 15.74
C CYS A 293 10.81 -4.93 16.74
N ARG A 294 10.80 -6.19 16.28
CA ARG A 294 11.07 -7.36 17.11
C ARG A 294 12.54 -7.80 17.15
N SER A 295 13.35 -7.32 16.21
CA SER A 295 14.77 -7.68 16.14
C SER A 295 15.68 -6.67 16.84
N THR A 296 15.16 -5.54 17.28
CA THR A 296 15.91 -4.57 18.07
C THR A 296 15.93 -4.94 19.56
N THR A 297 16.98 -4.50 20.25
CA THR A 297 17.08 -4.58 21.72
C THR A 297 17.35 -3.18 22.25
N PRO A 298 16.40 -2.58 22.97
CA PRO A 298 15.04 -3.06 23.29
C PRO A 298 14.13 -3.17 22.04
N GLU A 299 13.04 -4.00 22.12
CA GLU A 299 12.03 -4.08 21.07
C GLU A 299 11.40 -2.68 20.80
N LEU A 300 11.28 -2.31 19.53
CA LEU A 300 10.87 -0.97 19.12
C LEU A 300 9.35 -0.77 19.23
N THR A 301 8.94 0.17 20.06
CA THR A 301 7.60 0.79 20.02
C THR A 301 7.44 1.50 18.69
N SER A 302 6.34 1.28 17.98
CA SER A 302 6.13 1.88 16.68
C SER A 302 4.66 2.15 16.38
N ILE A 303 4.39 3.13 15.51
CA ILE A 303 3.05 3.50 15.08
C ILE A 303 2.67 2.61 13.88
N HIS A 304 1.51 1.96 13.94
CA HIS A 304 0.95 1.12 12.90
C HIS A 304 -0.08 1.88 12.07
N HIS A 305 -0.14 1.58 10.77
CA HIS A 305 -1.02 2.27 9.83
C HIS A 305 -2.44 1.68 9.72
N GLY A 306 -2.76 0.56 10.37
CA GLY A 306 -4.05 -0.13 10.17
C GLY A 306 -4.16 -0.81 8.80
N MET A 307 -3.14 -1.58 8.40
CA MET A 307 -2.99 -2.15 7.06
C MET A 307 -4.17 -3.02 6.63
N GLU A 308 -4.71 -3.83 7.54
CA GLU A 308 -5.84 -4.73 7.26
C GLU A 308 -7.12 -3.93 6.99
N GLU A 309 -7.39 -2.90 7.78
CA GLU A 309 -8.52 -2.01 7.58
C GLU A 309 -8.38 -1.21 6.28
N LEU A 310 -7.17 -0.70 6.00
CA LEU A 310 -6.86 0.02 4.78
C LEU A 310 -7.11 -0.85 3.54
N ALA A 311 -6.60 -2.07 3.54
CA ALA A 311 -6.80 -3.04 2.47
C ALA A 311 -8.28 -3.35 2.25
N ALA A 312 -9.03 -3.57 3.33
CA ALA A 312 -10.46 -3.84 3.26
C ALA A 312 -11.25 -2.66 2.67
N LYS A 313 -10.94 -1.42 3.08
CA LYS A 313 -11.56 -0.20 2.55
C LYS A 313 -11.21 0.03 1.08
N LEU A 314 -9.94 -0.12 0.68
CA LEU A 314 -9.49 0.01 -0.71
C LEU A 314 -10.22 -0.99 -1.62
N ALA A 315 -10.29 -2.26 -1.21
CA ALA A 315 -11.01 -3.29 -1.97
C ALA A 315 -12.52 -3.03 -2.03
N ALA A 316 -13.13 -2.54 -0.95
CA ALA A 316 -14.55 -2.19 -0.90
C ALA A 316 -14.89 -0.94 -1.74
N ALA A 317 -13.98 0.01 -1.83
CA ALA A 317 -14.17 1.24 -2.61
C ALA A 317 -14.32 0.96 -4.11
N LEU A 318 -13.65 -0.07 -4.63
CA LEU A 318 -13.82 -0.54 -6.02
C LEU A 318 -15.22 -1.08 -6.32
N GLU A 319 -15.97 -1.51 -5.30
CA GLU A 319 -17.33 -2.07 -5.46
C GLU A 319 -18.43 -1.06 -5.18
N LYS A 320 -18.06 0.06 -4.58
CA LYS A 320 -19.01 1.10 -4.12
C LYS A 320 -18.56 2.48 -4.60
N PRO A 321 -18.62 2.76 -5.91
CA PRO A 321 -18.25 4.04 -6.47
C PRO A 321 -18.97 5.20 -5.76
N GLY A 322 -18.23 6.29 -5.52
CA GLY A 322 -18.78 7.47 -4.85
C GLY A 322 -18.98 7.35 -3.33
N THR A 323 -18.70 6.20 -2.72
CA THR A 323 -18.75 6.07 -1.26
C THR A 323 -17.51 6.73 -0.63
N GLN A 324 -17.74 7.65 0.30
CA GLN A 324 -16.68 8.20 1.13
C GLN A 324 -16.44 7.29 2.34
N PHE A 325 -15.20 6.88 2.52
CA PHE A 325 -14.76 6.11 3.68
C PHE A 325 -14.11 7.05 4.71
N PRO A 326 -14.39 6.89 6.00
CA PRO A 326 -13.63 7.61 7.02
C PRO A 326 -12.17 7.21 6.95
N PRO A 327 -11.22 8.12 7.25
CA PRO A 327 -9.79 7.80 7.29
C PRO A 327 -9.51 6.57 8.15
N VAL A 328 -8.52 5.78 7.77
CA VAL A 328 -7.97 4.71 8.62
C VAL A 328 -7.09 5.34 9.67
N LEU A 329 -7.36 5.09 10.95
CA LEU A 329 -6.57 5.66 12.03
C LEU A 329 -5.23 4.91 12.17
N SER A 330 -4.13 5.65 12.18
CA SER A 330 -2.88 5.11 12.69
C SER A 330 -2.93 5.02 14.22
N HIS A 331 -2.26 4.03 14.82
CA HIS A 331 -2.26 3.81 16.27
C HIS A 331 -0.92 3.29 16.79
N LEU A 332 -0.65 3.53 18.08
CA LEU A 332 0.59 3.16 18.71
C LEU A 332 0.61 1.69 19.14
N VAL A 333 1.69 0.99 18.81
CA VAL A 333 2.00 -0.37 19.32
C VAL A 333 3.16 -0.27 20.29
N VAL A 334 2.86 -0.31 21.57
CA VAL A 334 3.84 -0.15 22.66
C VAL A 334 4.70 -1.40 22.81
N ARG A 335 6.03 -1.21 22.94
CA ARG A 335 7.05 -2.21 23.24
C ARG A 335 8.08 -1.62 24.21
N GLN A 336 9.24 -2.28 24.32
CA GLN A 336 10.25 -1.98 25.33
C GLN A 336 10.94 -0.61 25.14
N SER A 337 11.09 -0.10 23.91
CA SER A 337 11.90 1.11 23.65
C SER A 337 11.30 2.43 24.18
N SER A 338 10.09 2.39 24.74
CA SER A 338 9.40 3.58 25.25
C SER A 338 8.78 3.42 26.65
N ILE A 339 9.06 2.30 27.33
CA ILE A 339 8.51 2.00 28.65
C ILE A 339 9.50 2.42 29.73
#